data_3e917e95abe05ed9e89b0037f8a4052f
#
_entry.id   3e917e95abe05ed9e89b0037f8a4052f
#
_cell.length_a   1.000
_cell.length_b   1.000
_cell.length_c   1.000
_cell.angle_alpha   90.00
_cell.angle_beta   90.00
_cell.angle_gamma   90.00
#
_symmetry.space_group_name_H-M   'P 1'
#
loop_
_entity.id
_entity.type
_entity.pdbx_description
1 polymer ?
#
loop_
_entity_poly.entity_id
_entity_poly.type
_entity_poly.pdbx_seq_one_letter_code
_entity_poly.pdbx_strand_id
1 'polypeptide(L)'
;MTARKFGSPGLYIQGPGELKNIKEHLAGMGTSFLVIASPRRINDLGVKLKESFGEGYKIVFADFGGESSRKEIARLVEVAEQENCSCIIGMGGGKVIDTAKSVAYACGSLCVIIPTIAASDAATTRCACIYNEDGSEAGEDSFDRNPDIVLVDSQIIAN
;
A
#
# COMPACT_ATOMS: atom_id res chain seq x y z
N MET A 1 -23.27 -13.39 25.27
CA MET A 1 -21.85 -13.07 24.99
C MET A 1 -21.74 -12.55 23.57
N THR A 2 -21.13 -11.38 23.37
CA THR A 2 -20.89 -10.80 22.05
C THR A 2 -19.72 -11.53 21.39
N ALA A 3 -19.85 -11.97 20.14
CA ALA A 3 -18.78 -12.62 19.41
C ALA A 3 -17.59 -11.64 19.24
N ARG A 4 -16.38 -12.11 19.48
CA ARG A 4 -15.15 -11.37 19.17
C ARG A 4 -14.59 -11.86 17.85
N LYS A 5 -14.26 -10.93 16.94
CA LYS A 5 -13.67 -11.24 15.63
C LYS A 5 -12.26 -10.67 15.58
N PHE A 6 -11.32 -11.47 15.11
CA PHE A 6 -9.94 -11.05 14.82
C PHE A 6 -9.67 -11.24 13.33
N GLY A 7 -9.09 -10.24 12.70
CA GLY A 7 -8.64 -10.27 11.31
C GLY A 7 -7.16 -9.91 11.24
N SER A 8 -6.43 -10.52 10.31
CA SER A 8 -5.01 -10.26 10.05
C SER A 8 -4.77 -10.13 8.56
N PRO A 9 -3.63 -9.57 8.11
CA PRO A 9 -3.19 -9.68 6.72
C PRO A 9 -3.18 -11.13 6.25
N GLY A 10 -3.39 -11.33 4.94
CA GLY A 10 -3.29 -12.66 4.33
C GLY A 10 -1.91 -13.28 4.53
N LEU A 11 -0.86 -12.45 4.39
CA LEU A 11 0.52 -12.81 4.67
C LEU A 11 1.26 -11.63 5.32
N TYR A 12 2.04 -11.90 6.36
CA TYR A 12 2.93 -10.94 7.00
C TYR A 12 4.37 -11.42 6.89
N ILE A 13 5.22 -10.61 6.25
CA ILE A 13 6.62 -10.91 5.98
C ILE A 13 7.46 -9.83 6.68
N GLN A 14 8.47 -10.26 7.44
CA GLN A 14 9.38 -9.33 8.11
C GLN A 14 10.81 -9.86 8.06
N GLY A 15 11.71 -9.04 7.57
CA GLY A 15 13.14 -9.37 7.54
C GLY A 15 13.98 -8.23 7.00
N PRO A 16 15.31 -8.31 7.14
CA PRO A 16 16.23 -7.31 6.58
C PRO A 16 16.40 -7.53 5.07
N GLY A 17 16.16 -6.49 4.28
CA GLY A 17 16.35 -6.50 2.83
C GLY A 17 15.30 -7.29 2.07
N GLU A 18 14.11 -7.52 2.65
CA GLU A 18 13.04 -8.30 2.02
C GLU A 18 12.43 -7.63 0.78
N LEU A 19 12.64 -6.32 0.60
CA LEU A 19 12.19 -5.64 -0.62
C LEU A 19 12.79 -6.25 -1.90
N LYS A 20 14.01 -6.75 -1.83
CA LYS A 20 14.67 -7.40 -2.97
C LYS A 20 14.01 -8.72 -3.40
N ASN A 21 13.26 -9.35 -2.50
CA ASN A 21 12.56 -10.62 -2.73
C ASN A 21 11.09 -10.41 -3.10
N ILE A 22 10.67 -9.17 -3.36
CA ILE A 22 9.25 -8.81 -3.58
C ILE A 22 8.59 -9.63 -4.69
N LYS A 23 9.31 -9.94 -5.76
CA LYS A 23 8.81 -10.77 -6.86
C LYS A 23 8.34 -12.14 -6.38
N GLU A 24 9.10 -12.76 -5.47
CA GLU A 24 8.76 -14.07 -4.91
C GLU A 24 7.55 -13.96 -3.99
N HIS A 25 7.52 -12.92 -3.15
CA HIS A 25 6.43 -12.68 -2.20
C HIS A 25 5.10 -12.35 -2.90
N LEU A 26 5.16 -11.72 -4.07
CA LEU A 26 3.99 -11.33 -4.86
C LEU A 26 3.67 -12.31 -6.00
N ALA A 27 4.26 -13.49 -5.99
CA ALA A 27 3.97 -14.52 -6.98
C ALA A 27 2.47 -14.86 -6.99
N GLY A 28 1.85 -14.80 -8.18
CA GLY A 28 0.40 -15.03 -8.33
C GLY A 28 -0.50 -13.81 -8.13
N MET A 29 0.04 -12.63 -7.76
CA MET A 29 -0.75 -11.40 -7.60
C MET A 29 -0.89 -10.58 -8.89
N GLY A 30 -0.61 -11.17 -10.04
CA GLY A 30 -0.65 -10.50 -11.35
C GLY A 30 0.70 -9.90 -11.75
N THR A 31 0.67 -9.11 -12.81
CA THR A 31 1.90 -8.53 -13.42
C THR A 31 1.83 -7.02 -13.59
N SER A 32 0.76 -6.37 -13.13
CA SER A 32 0.57 -4.92 -13.23
C SER A 32 0.29 -4.32 -11.85
N PHE A 33 1.17 -3.43 -11.40
CA PHE A 33 1.17 -2.88 -10.05
C PHE A 33 1.15 -1.36 -10.08
N LEU A 34 0.29 -0.75 -9.26
CA LEU A 34 0.35 0.67 -8.94
C LEU A 34 1.06 0.84 -7.59
N VAL A 35 2.19 1.52 -7.57
CA VAL A 35 2.95 1.85 -6.36
C VAL A 35 2.64 3.28 -5.95
N ILE A 36 1.95 3.44 -4.83
CA ILE A 36 1.63 4.74 -4.23
C ILE A 36 2.68 5.04 -3.16
N ALA A 37 3.42 6.11 -3.32
CA ALA A 37 4.43 6.54 -2.37
C ALA A 37 4.70 8.04 -2.48
N SER A 38 5.32 8.64 -1.47
CA SER A 38 5.78 10.02 -1.60
C SER A 38 6.89 10.15 -2.65
N PRO A 39 7.04 11.31 -3.33
CA PRO A 39 8.10 11.52 -4.31
C PRO A 39 9.49 11.16 -3.78
N ARG A 40 9.76 11.50 -2.51
CA ARG A 40 11.01 11.13 -1.85
C ARG A 40 11.22 9.60 -1.82
N ARG A 41 10.19 8.84 -1.42
CA ARG A 41 10.30 7.37 -1.35
C ARG A 41 10.38 6.73 -2.72
N ILE A 42 9.73 7.28 -3.73
CA ILE A 42 9.89 6.83 -5.12
C ILE A 42 11.35 7.03 -5.57
N ASN A 43 11.95 8.18 -5.28
CA ASN A 43 13.35 8.45 -5.61
C ASN A 43 14.32 7.51 -4.86
N ASP A 44 14.06 7.25 -3.56
CA ASP A 44 14.95 6.46 -2.72
C ASP A 44 14.86 4.95 -3.01
N LEU A 45 13.66 4.44 -3.27
CA LEU A 45 13.36 3.01 -3.31
C LEU A 45 12.79 2.52 -4.65
N GLY A 46 12.27 3.43 -5.51
CA GLY A 46 11.57 3.04 -6.73
C GLY A 46 12.42 2.25 -7.72
N VAL A 47 13.69 2.65 -7.91
CA VAL A 47 14.64 1.92 -8.78
C VAL A 47 14.85 0.51 -8.24
N LYS A 48 15.17 0.38 -6.94
CA LYS A 48 15.38 -0.90 -6.28
C LYS A 48 14.15 -1.80 -6.38
N LEU A 49 12.97 -1.22 -6.14
CA LEU A 49 11.71 -1.94 -6.26
C LEU A 49 11.50 -2.47 -7.68
N LYS A 50 11.70 -1.63 -8.70
CA LYS A 50 11.55 -2.01 -10.09
C LYS A 50 12.54 -3.10 -10.51
N GLU A 51 13.80 -2.98 -10.11
CA GLU A 51 14.83 -3.99 -10.34
C GLU A 51 14.49 -5.33 -9.68
N SER A 52 13.92 -5.30 -8.48
CA SER A 52 13.52 -6.50 -7.75
C SER A 52 12.37 -7.27 -8.41
N PHE A 53 11.49 -6.60 -9.15
CA PHE A 53 10.48 -7.26 -9.98
C PHE A 53 11.09 -7.88 -11.25
N GLY A 54 12.07 -7.20 -11.86
CA GLY A 54 12.68 -7.63 -13.12
C GLY A 54 11.74 -7.50 -14.33
N GLU A 55 12.05 -8.23 -15.38
CA GLU A 55 11.29 -8.19 -16.64
C GLU A 55 9.92 -8.86 -16.52
N GLY A 56 8.98 -8.43 -17.36
CA GLY A 56 7.63 -8.99 -17.45
C GLY A 56 6.61 -8.39 -16.47
N TYR A 57 7.01 -7.41 -15.67
CA TYR A 57 6.13 -6.71 -14.74
C TYR A 57 5.95 -5.25 -15.14
N LYS A 58 4.70 -4.79 -15.12
CA LYS A 58 4.36 -3.38 -15.28
C LYS A 58 4.29 -2.73 -13.91
N ILE A 59 5.19 -1.79 -13.64
CA ILE A 59 5.23 -1.04 -12.37
C ILE A 59 4.96 0.43 -12.68
N VAL A 60 3.82 0.91 -12.24
CA VAL A 60 3.41 2.30 -12.34
C VAL A 60 3.63 2.97 -10.99
N PHE A 61 4.38 4.06 -10.95
CA PHE A 61 4.55 4.85 -9.74
C PHE A 61 3.60 6.04 -9.77
N ALA A 62 2.91 6.27 -8.67
CA ALA A 62 2.07 7.43 -8.46
C ALA A 62 2.52 8.21 -7.22
N ASP A 63 2.83 9.47 -7.41
CA ASP A 63 3.14 10.39 -6.32
C ASP A 63 1.93 10.55 -5.42
N PHE A 64 2.15 10.33 -4.11
CA PHE A 64 1.16 10.61 -3.10
C PHE A 64 1.07 12.10 -2.82
N GLY A 65 -0.14 12.66 -2.91
CA GLY A 65 -0.40 14.10 -2.82
C GLY A 65 -0.28 14.69 -1.41
N GLY A 66 0.06 13.87 -0.40
CA GLY A 66 0.33 14.34 0.96
C GLY A 66 -0.79 14.08 1.98
N GLU A 67 -2.04 13.92 1.53
CA GLU A 67 -3.17 13.65 2.42
C GLU A 67 -4.02 12.47 1.96
N SER A 68 -4.48 11.64 2.92
CA SER A 68 -5.42 10.53 2.66
C SER A 68 -6.85 11.08 2.53
N SER A 69 -7.11 11.82 1.45
CA SER A 69 -8.39 12.47 1.20
C SER A 69 -9.22 11.74 0.16
N ARG A 70 -10.54 11.96 0.17
CA ARG A 70 -11.45 11.41 -0.85
C ARG A 70 -11.03 11.79 -2.27
N LYS A 71 -10.54 13.02 -2.46
CA LYS A 71 -10.06 13.51 -3.75
C LYS A 71 -8.80 12.77 -4.21
N GLU A 72 -7.84 12.58 -3.31
CA GLU A 72 -6.61 11.85 -3.61
C GLU A 72 -6.90 10.37 -3.93
N ILE A 73 -7.77 9.74 -3.15
CA ILE A 73 -8.21 8.37 -3.41
C ILE A 73 -8.85 8.26 -4.79
N ALA A 74 -9.78 9.16 -5.14
CA ALA A 74 -10.43 9.16 -6.45
C ALA A 74 -9.43 9.32 -7.60
N ARG A 75 -8.48 10.25 -7.47
CA ARG A 75 -7.39 10.45 -8.46
C ARG A 75 -6.57 9.18 -8.68
N LEU A 76 -6.22 8.48 -7.61
CA LEU A 76 -5.39 7.27 -7.67
C LEU A 76 -6.18 6.06 -8.18
N VAL A 77 -7.50 6.00 -7.93
CA VAL A 77 -8.39 5.02 -8.55
C VAL A 77 -8.40 5.19 -10.07
N GLU A 78 -8.55 6.42 -10.57
CA GLU A 78 -8.50 6.69 -12.01
C GLU A 78 -7.16 6.23 -12.63
N VAL A 79 -6.03 6.49 -11.95
CA VAL A 79 -4.72 6.01 -12.41
C VAL A 79 -4.66 4.48 -12.45
N ALA A 80 -5.14 3.81 -11.40
CA ALA A 80 -5.14 2.35 -11.34
C ALA A 80 -5.97 1.71 -12.46
N GLU A 81 -7.14 2.29 -12.76
CA GLU A 81 -8.04 1.83 -13.83
C GLU A 81 -7.46 2.08 -15.21
N GLN A 82 -6.97 3.30 -15.50
CA GLN A 82 -6.33 3.66 -16.78
C GLN A 82 -5.13 2.78 -17.09
N GLU A 83 -4.35 2.46 -16.07
CA GLU A 83 -3.15 1.63 -16.20
C GLU A 83 -3.45 0.12 -16.08
N ASN A 84 -4.71 -0.26 -15.85
CA ASN A 84 -5.13 -1.66 -15.66
C ASN A 84 -4.29 -2.38 -14.60
N CYS A 85 -4.10 -1.75 -13.45
CA CYS A 85 -3.34 -2.32 -12.36
C CYS A 85 -4.17 -3.35 -11.58
N SER A 86 -3.65 -4.56 -11.43
CA SER A 86 -4.31 -5.65 -10.70
C SER A 86 -4.02 -5.64 -9.21
N CYS A 87 -2.98 -4.92 -8.80
CA CYS A 87 -2.54 -4.86 -7.41
C CYS A 87 -2.07 -3.43 -7.07
N ILE A 88 -2.45 -2.97 -5.90
CA ILE A 88 -2.06 -1.68 -5.35
C ILE A 88 -1.01 -1.90 -4.25
N ILE A 89 0.12 -1.22 -4.36
CA ILE A 89 1.20 -1.26 -3.38
C ILE A 89 1.27 0.10 -2.68
N GLY A 90 1.03 0.15 -1.38
CA GLY A 90 1.25 1.33 -0.56
C GLY A 90 2.62 1.27 0.11
N MET A 91 3.56 2.14 -0.32
CA MET A 91 4.93 2.18 0.24
C MET A 91 5.16 3.51 0.98
N GLY A 92 5.00 3.48 2.31
CA GLY A 92 5.09 4.72 3.10
C GLY A 92 4.67 4.59 4.56
N GLY A 93 4.27 5.70 5.12
CA GLY A 93 3.68 5.80 6.46
C GLY A 93 2.14 5.71 6.42
N GLY A 94 1.49 5.95 7.56
CA GLY A 94 0.06 5.73 7.77
C GLY A 94 -0.85 6.31 6.67
N LYS A 95 -0.68 7.58 6.30
CA LYS A 95 -1.52 8.23 5.27
C LYS A 95 -1.40 7.57 3.89
N VAL A 96 -0.20 7.17 3.48
CA VAL A 96 0.03 6.42 2.23
C VAL A 96 -0.63 5.04 2.31
N ILE A 97 -0.48 4.36 3.44
CA ILE A 97 -1.05 3.04 3.69
C ILE A 97 -2.58 3.10 3.62
N ASP A 98 -3.19 4.07 4.30
CA ASP A 98 -4.64 4.24 4.33
C ASP A 98 -5.21 4.57 2.93
N THR A 99 -4.51 5.43 2.20
CA THR A 99 -4.86 5.73 0.80
C THR A 99 -4.77 4.48 -0.07
N ALA A 100 -3.70 3.70 0.04
CA ALA A 100 -3.51 2.49 -0.77
C ALA A 100 -4.59 1.42 -0.49
N LYS A 101 -4.96 1.23 0.77
CA LYS A 101 -6.08 0.35 1.15
C LYS A 101 -7.39 0.80 0.53
N SER A 102 -7.69 2.12 0.61
CA SER A 102 -8.90 2.70 0.05
C SER A 102 -8.97 2.55 -1.47
N VAL A 103 -7.85 2.80 -2.17
CA VAL A 103 -7.75 2.61 -3.63
C VAL A 103 -7.92 1.15 -4.01
N ALA A 104 -7.21 0.24 -3.33
CA ALA A 104 -7.32 -1.20 -3.60
C ALA A 104 -8.75 -1.72 -3.40
N TYR A 105 -9.42 -1.27 -2.34
CA TYR A 105 -10.81 -1.63 -2.08
C TYR A 105 -11.76 -1.09 -3.14
N ALA A 106 -11.62 0.18 -3.52
CA ALA A 106 -12.45 0.81 -4.55
C ALA A 106 -12.31 0.14 -5.92
N CYS A 107 -11.08 -0.26 -6.30
CA CYS A 107 -10.81 -0.97 -7.56
C CYS A 107 -11.12 -2.47 -7.51
N GLY A 108 -11.44 -3.05 -6.34
CA GLY A 108 -11.51 -4.50 -6.17
C GLY A 108 -10.18 -5.22 -6.40
N SER A 109 -9.06 -4.50 -6.26
CA SER A 109 -7.70 -4.99 -6.52
C SER A 109 -7.07 -5.60 -5.28
N LEU A 110 -5.99 -6.38 -5.46
CA LEU A 110 -5.16 -6.86 -4.37
C LEU A 110 -4.42 -5.68 -3.70
N CYS A 111 -4.14 -5.81 -2.40
CA CYS A 111 -3.51 -4.77 -1.59
C CYS A 111 -2.24 -5.27 -0.93
N VAL A 112 -1.12 -4.62 -1.22
CA VAL A 112 0.19 -4.88 -0.60
C VAL A 112 0.65 -3.62 0.13
N ILE A 113 1.09 -3.79 1.36
CA ILE A 113 1.59 -2.69 2.18
C ILE A 113 3.06 -2.90 2.50
N ILE A 114 3.87 -1.88 2.20
CA ILE A 114 5.29 -1.80 2.51
C ILE A 114 5.50 -0.60 3.45
N PRO A 115 5.39 -0.79 4.76
CA PRO A 115 5.60 0.30 5.70
C PRO A 115 7.05 0.75 5.68
N THR A 116 7.28 2.05 5.67
CA THR A 116 8.62 2.66 5.72
C THR A 116 8.94 3.30 7.06
N ILE A 117 7.99 3.26 7.98
CA ILE A 117 8.12 3.68 9.38
C ILE A 117 7.29 2.73 10.27
N ALA A 118 7.75 2.49 11.47
CA ALA A 118 7.03 1.72 12.50
C ALA A 118 6.27 2.67 13.43
N ALA A 119 5.22 3.34 12.92
CA ALA A 119 4.51 4.39 13.65
C ALA A 119 3.11 4.00 14.14
N SER A 120 2.45 3.04 13.50
CA SER A 120 1.07 2.65 13.82
C SER A 120 0.76 1.23 13.33
N ASP A 121 -0.40 0.72 13.68
CA ASP A 121 -0.96 -0.55 13.22
C ASP A 121 -1.64 -0.47 11.84
N ALA A 122 -1.66 0.70 11.21
CA ALA A 122 -2.32 0.94 9.93
C ALA A 122 -1.96 -0.09 8.85
N ALA A 123 -0.72 -0.61 8.89
CA ALA A 123 -0.26 -1.60 7.91
C ALA A 123 -1.04 -2.92 7.97
N THR A 124 -1.55 -3.31 9.13
CA THR A 124 -2.15 -4.63 9.36
C THR A 124 -3.66 -4.59 9.55
N THR A 125 -4.25 -3.39 9.67
CA THR A 125 -5.68 -3.21 9.90
C THR A 125 -6.47 -3.09 8.60
N ARG A 126 -7.77 -3.37 8.69
CA ARG A 126 -8.74 -3.18 7.60
C ARG A 126 -9.44 -1.82 7.63
N CYS A 127 -8.91 -0.87 8.39
CA CYS A 127 -9.45 0.48 8.50
C CYS A 127 -8.52 1.49 7.82
N ALA A 128 -9.07 2.60 7.38
CA ALA A 128 -8.33 3.72 6.82
C ALA A 128 -8.86 5.03 7.38
N CYS A 129 -7.99 5.84 7.97
CA CYS A 129 -8.34 7.20 8.37
C CYS A 129 -8.41 8.10 7.14
N ILE A 130 -9.49 8.86 7.05
CA ILE A 130 -9.75 9.80 5.95
C ILE A 130 -9.67 11.22 6.49
N TYR A 131 -9.01 12.07 5.73
CA TYR A 131 -8.78 13.45 6.08
C TYR A 131 -9.34 14.40 5.02
N ASN A 132 -9.69 15.61 5.44
CA ASN A 132 -9.96 16.72 4.54
C ASN A 132 -8.64 17.25 3.96
N GLU A 133 -8.73 18.06 2.90
CA GLU A 133 -7.55 18.66 2.26
C GLU A 133 -6.78 19.63 3.18
N ASP A 134 -7.41 20.13 4.24
CA ASP A 134 -6.79 20.96 5.26
C ASP A 134 -6.10 20.15 6.39
N GLY A 135 -6.14 18.82 6.28
CA GLY A 135 -5.53 17.89 7.24
C GLY A 135 -6.40 17.58 8.48
N SER A 136 -7.62 18.14 8.57
CA SER A 136 -8.57 17.77 9.62
C SER A 136 -9.14 16.37 9.35
N GLU A 137 -9.46 15.63 10.42
CA GLU A 137 -10.05 14.30 10.31
C GLU A 137 -11.46 14.37 9.71
N ALA A 138 -11.72 13.56 8.69
CA ALA A 138 -13.01 13.44 8.01
C ALA A 138 -13.76 12.15 8.36
N GLY A 139 -13.10 11.21 9.06
CA GLY A 139 -13.67 9.95 9.51
C GLY A 139 -12.80 8.75 9.20
N GLU A 140 -13.39 7.57 9.30
CA GLU A 140 -12.73 6.29 9.09
C GLU A 140 -13.56 5.41 8.15
N ASP A 141 -12.89 4.76 7.21
CA ASP A 141 -13.47 3.68 6.43
C ASP A 141 -13.07 2.32 7.00
N SER A 142 -14.01 1.41 7.06
CA SER A 142 -13.76 0.01 7.42
C SER A 142 -14.05 -0.88 6.23
N PHE A 143 -13.08 -1.73 5.88
CA PHE A 143 -13.20 -2.67 4.77
C PHE A 143 -13.59 -4.06 5.26
N ASP A 144 -14.01 -4.93 4.35
CA ASP A 144 -14.38 -6.32 4.65
C ASP A 144 -13.18 -7.24 4.82
N ARG A 145 -11.99 -6.79 4.38
CA ARG A 145 -10.73 -7.55 4.41
C ARG A 145 -9.55 -6.68 4.86
N ASN A 146 -8.54 -7.33 5.41
CA ASN A 146 -7.22 -6.75 5.67
C ASN A 146 -6.40 -6.74 4.37
N PRO A 147 -5.23 -6.06 4.32
CA PRO A 147 -4.30 -6.18 3.20
C PRO A 147 -3.95 -7.64 2.90
N ASP A 148 -3.75 -7.96 1.63
CA ASP A 148 -3.37 -9.30 1.20
C ASP A 148 -1.96 -9.64 1.67
N ILE A 149 -1.02 -8.70 1.55
CA ILE A 149 0.37 -8.85 2.03
C ILE A 149 0.82 -7.58 2.76
N VAL A 150 1.52 -7.79 3.87
CA VAL A 150 2.32 -6.75 4.54
C VAL A 150 3.78 -7.18 4.51
N LEU A 151 4.61 -6.39 3.83
CA LEU A 151 6.05 -6.63 3.68
C LEU A 151 6.85 -5.61 4.48
N VAL A 152 7.40 -6.03 5.61
CA VAL A 152 8.19 -5.20 6.52
C VAL A 152 9.68 -5.45 6.26
N ASP A 153 10.29 -4.57 5.47
CA ASP A 153 11.74 -4.57 5.35
C ASP A 153 12.37 -3.77 6.49
N SER A 154 12.99 -4.48 7.43
CA SER A 154 13.54 -3.85 8.64
C SER A 154 14.73 -2.93 8.35
N GLN A 155 15.42 -3.06 7.22
CA GLN A 155 16.47 -2.12 6.81
C GLN A 155 15.90 -0.78 6.33
N ILE A 156 14.71 -0.80 5.72
CA ILE A 156 14.02 0.44 5.31
C ILE A 156 13.52 1.21 6.52
N ILE A 157 12.99 0.50 7.52
CA ILE A 157 12.47 1.13 8.76
C ILE A 157 13.60 1.69 9.62
N ALA A 158 14.78 1.05 9.61
CA ALA A 158 15.94 1.46 10.41
C ALA A 158 16.70 2.68 9.84
N ASN A 159 16.42 3.10 8.59
CA ASN A 159 17.04 4.24 7.91
C ASN A 159 16.06 5.40 7.74
#